data_1d3ee0d894f0f64086dc5172a7472c2e
#
_entry.id   1d3ee0d894f0f64086dc5172a7472c2e
#
_cell.length_a   1.000
_cell.length_b   1.000
_cell.length_c   1.000
_cell.angle_alpha   90.00
_cell.angle_beta   90.00
_cell.angle_gamma   90.00
#
_symmetry.space_group_name_H-M   'P 1'
#
loop_
_entity.id
_entity.type
_entity.pdbx_description
1 polymer ?
#
loop_
_entity_poly.entity_id
_entity_poly.type
_entity_poly.pdbx_seq_one_letter_code
_entity_poly.pdbx_strand_id
1 'polypeptide(L)'
;MSTRATPPAWAEALLRFVLKPGDFDSVSGDLLEEYRETIHPVRGQRRADLWYVMQVFGFVSPGARLGGSLFGAAFVARTALDWFAPPLDFHTRANVSTELGVGILLATGFWAAWRSSSFVAGTIAGVEAAVIGGVVSIVGAAALLAIWHDPGTLAAIRGSGGLSEVFTLPLMMVLPGLVLGTIGGIAGAASRRLGSA
;
A
#
# COMPACT_ATOMS: atom_id res chain seq x y z
N MET A 1 27.33 -25.30 -12.68
CA MET A 1 27.26 -23.88 -12.25
C MET A 1 26.00 -23.74 -11.42
N SER A 2 26.14 -23.61 -10.09
CA SER A 2 24.96 -23.34 -9.22
C SER A 2 24.50 -21.93 -9.50
N THR A 3 23.30 -21.77 -10.04
CA THR A 3 22.66 -20.46 -10.15
C THR A 3 22.52 -19.90 -8.74
N ARG A 4 23.21 -18.79 -8.45
CA ARG A 4 23.09 -18.11 -7.16
C ARG A 4 21.62 -17.83 -6.91
N ALA A 5 21.06 -18.35 -5.83
CA ALA A 5 19.69 -18.04 -5.43
C ALA A 5 19.52 -16.53 -5.24
N THR A 6 18.51 -15.96 -5.89
CA THR A 6 18.21 -14.52 -5.84
C THR A 6 16.77 -14.33 -5.38
N PRO A 7 16.51 -13.39 -4.46
CA PRO A 7 15.16 -13.04 -4.07
C PRO A 7 14.40 -12.35 -5.21
N PRO A 8 13.08 -12.16 -5.10
CA PRO A 8 12.30 -11.44 -6.09
C PRO A 8 12.82 -10.00 -6.30
N ALA A 9 13.15 -9.65 -7.55
CA ALA A 9 13.73 -8.34 -7.89
C ALA A 9 12.84 -7.16 -7.48
N TRP A 10 11.52 -7.33 -7.51
CA TRP A 10 10.57 -6.31 -7.06
C TRP A 10 10.67 -6.05 -5.54
N ALA A 11 10.95 -7.10 -4.74
CA ALA A 11 11.09 -6.94 -3.30
C ALA A 11 12.38 -6.18 -2.95
N GLU A 12 13.46 -6.42 -3.69
CA GLU A 12 14.70 -5.66 -3.55
C GLU A 12 14.53 -4.19 -3.99
N ALA A 13 13.79 -3.94 -5.07
CA ALA A 13 13.43 -2.58 -5.49
C ALA A 13 12.58 -1.87 -4.42
N LEU A 14 11.63 -2.57 -3.78
CA LEU A 14 10.84 -2.04 -2.67
C LEU A 14 11.72 -1.73 -1.46
N LEU A 15 12.64 -2.61 -1.10
CA LEU A 15 13.60 -2.38 0.00
C LEU A 15 14.43 -1.11 -0.25
N ARG A 16 14.91 -0.92 -1.48
CA ARG A 16 15.65 0.28 -1.90
C ARG A 16 14.82 1.55 -1.79
N PHE A 17 13.52 1.46 -2.05
CA PHE A 17 12.59 2.58 -1.94
C PHE A 17 12.29 2.95 -0.47
N VAL A 18 12.17 1.95 0.40
CA VAL A 18 11.78 2.13 1.82
C VAL A 18 12.96 2.58 2.68
N LEU A 19 14.17 2.09 2.39
CA LEU A 19 15.37 2.42 3.16
C LEU A 19 16.07 3.69 2.67
N LYS A 20 16.76 4.36 3.59
CA LYS A 20 17.66 5.44 3.23
C LYS A 20 18.86 4.89 2.43
N PRO A 21 19.39 5.66 1.46
CA PRO A 21 20.51 5.19 0.63
C PRO A 21 21.72 4.65 1.41
N GLY A 22 22.02 5.25 2.57
CA GLY A 22 23.16 4.81 3.41
C GLY A 22 22.90 3.49 4.16
N ASP A 23 21.64 3.13 4.40
CA ASP A 23 21.29 1.92 5.14
C ASP A 23 21.03 0.74 4.19
N PHE A 24 20.73 1.03 2.91
CA PHE A 24 20.31 0.01 1.93
C PHE A 24 21.36 -1.06 1.71
N ASP A 25 22.62 -0.68 1.46
CA ASP A 25 23.69 -1.64 1.10
C ASP A 25 23.97 -2.61 2.25
N SER A 26 23.95 -2.13 3.50
CA SER A 26 24.13 -2.96 4.69
C SER A 26 22.96 -3.92 4.88
N VAL A 27 21.73 -3.38 4.93
CA VAL A 27 20.53 -4.19 5.18
C VAL A 27 20.26 -5.17 4.04
N SER A 28 20.41 -4.74 2.78
CA SER A 28 20.24 -5.63 1.62
C SER A 28 21.30 -6.72 1.62
N GLY A 29 22.56 -6.40 1.98
CA GLY A 29 23.64 -7.37 2.11
C GLY A 29 23.31 -8.47 3.12
N ASP A 30 22.95 -8.06 4.34
CA ASP A 30 22.60 -8.99 5.44
C ASP A 30 21.40 -9.87 5.07
N LEU A 31 20.35 -9.30 4.49
CA LEU A 31 19.17 -10.06 4.06
C LEU A 31 19.49 -11.05 2.94
N LEU A 32 20.36 -10.68 1.98
CA LEU A 32 20.79 -11.54 0.89
C LEU A 32 21.67 -12.69 1.39
N GLU A 33 22.52 -12.44 2.36
CA GLU A 33 23.34 -13.46 3.00
C GLU A 33 22.46 -14.49 3.73
N GLU A 34 21.57 -14.03 4.60
CA GLU A 34 20.64 -14.88 5.33
C GLU A 34 19.72 -15.67 4.39
N TYR A 35 19.23 -15.02 3.33
CA TYR A 35 18.42 -15.66 2.29
C TYR A 35 19.17 -16.82 1.64
N ARG A 36 20.43 -16.63 1.24
CA ARG A 36 21.23 -17.63 0.49
C ARG A 36 21.77 -18.73 1.36
N GLU A 37 22.25 -18.38 2.54
CA GLU A 37 23.01 -19.31 3.37
C GLU A 37 22.12 -20.08 4.35
N THR A 38 21.06 -19.45 4.83
CA THR A 38 20.21 -20.04 5.87
C THR A 38 18.85 -20.47 5.36
N ILE A 39 18.13 -19.57 4.69
CA ILE A 39 16.71 -19.79 4.41
C ILE A 39 16.49 -20.62 3.16
N HIS A 40 17.15 -20.26 2.06
CA HIS A 40 16.97 -20.94 0.78
C HIS A 40 17.36 -22.44 0.82
N PRO A 41 18.51 -22.86 1.40
CA PRO A 41 18.89 -24.26 1.46
C PRO A 41 17.92 -25.13 2.27
N VAL A 42 17.31 -24.55 3.32
CA VAL A 42 16.42 -25.28 4.25
C VAL A 42 14.98 -25.30 3.78
N ARG A 43 14.48 -24.16 3.26
CA ARG A 43 13.04 -23.97 2.99
C ARG A 43 12.66 -24.02 1.50
N GLY A 44 13.66 -24.03 0.60
CA GLY A 44 13.48 -23.98 -0.85
C GLY A 44 13.03 -22.59 -1.35
N GLN A 45 13.10 -22.38 -2.67
CA GLN A 45 12.91 -21.09 -3.33
C GLN A 45 11.64 -20.33 -2.88
N ARG A 46 10.45 -20.94 -3.01
CA ARG A 46 9.18 -20.24 -2.75
C ARG A 46 9.03 -19.74 -1.31
N ARG A 47 9.48 -20.53 -0.34
CA ARG A 47 9.41 -20.15 1.08
C ARG A 47 10.48 -19.13 1.44
N ALA A 48 11.64 -19.21 0.81
CA ALA A 48 12.69 -18.22 0.96
C ALA A 48 12.25 -16.86 0.36
N ASP A 49 11.63 -16.86 -0.82
CA ASP A 49 11.07 -15.65 -1.42
C ASP A 49 10.01 -15.00 -0.52
N LEU A 50 9.10 -15.80 0.03
CA LEU A 50 8.09 -15.31 0.96
C LEU A 50 8.73 -14.72 2.23
N TRP A 51 9.73 -15.39 2.78
CA TRP A 51 10.48 -14.89 3.94
C TRP A 51 11.13 -13.54 3.63
N TYR A 52 11.82 -13.43 2.48
CA TYR A 52 12.47 -12.17 2.08
C TYR A 52 11.45 -11.04 1.95
N VAL A 53 10.34 -11.30 1.29
CA VAL A 53 9.23 -10.35 1.15
C VAL A 53 8.71 -9.89 2.52
N MET A 54 8.51 -10.81 3.46
CA MET A 54 8.07 -10.47 4.82
C MET A 54 9.08 -9.59 5.56
N GLN A 55 10.39 -9.83 5.40
CA GLN A 55 11.42 -8.97 5.97
C GLN A 55 11.35 -7.55 5.37
N VAL A 56 11.25 -7.44 4.04
CA VAL A 56 11.11 -6.14 3.37
C VAL A 56 9.89 -5.37 3.86
N PHE A 57 8.73 -6.05 4.00
CA PHE A 57 7.54 -5.43 4.59
C PHE A 57 7.72 -5.03 6.06
N GLY A 58 8.65 -5.64 6.78
CA GLY A 58 9.02 -5.24 8.13
C GLY A 58 9.58 -3.81 8.22
N PHE A 59 10.23 -3.34 7.16
CA PHE A 59 10.78 -1.98 7.08
C PHE A 59 9.74 -0.91 6.73
N VAL A 60 8.58 -1.30 6.17
CA VAL A 60 7.47 -0.37 5.92
C VAL A 60 6.98 0.21 7.26
N SER A 61 6.78 1.51 7.29
CA SER A 61 6.39 2.18 8.54
C SER A 61 5.07 1.65 9.10
N PRO A 62 4.95 1.45 10.43
CA PRO A 62 3.69 0.97 11.03
C PRO A 62 2.49 1.86 10.71
N GLY A 63 2.71 3.18 10.61
CA GLY A 63 1.68 4.13 10.22
C GLY A 63 1.21 3.94 8.77
N ALA A 64 2.14 3.67 7.84
CA ALA A 64 1.80 3.39 6.46
C ALA A 64 1.06 2.06 6.30
N ARG A 65 1.44 1.04 7.07
CA ARG A 65 0.71 -0.25 7.09
C ARG A 65 -0.73 -0.07 7.56
N LEU A 66 -0.92 0.63 8.67
CA LEU A 66 -2.26 0.92 9.19
C LEU A 66 -3.07 1.78 8.22
N GLY A 67 -2.50 2.90 7.76
CA GLY A 67 -3.16 3.80 6.81
C GLY A 67 -3.53 3.11 5.50
N GLY A 68 -2.61 2.32 4.94
CA GLY A 68 -2.85 1.56 3.72
C GLY A 68 -3.92 0.47 3.89
N SER A 69 -3.90 -0.23 5.03
CA SER A 69 -4.94 -1.23 5.32
C SER A 69 -6.32 -0.58 5.46
N LEU A 70 -6.43 0.55 6.15
CA LEU A 70 -7.69 1.29 6.30
C LEU A 70 -8.17 1.83 4.94
N PHE A 71 -7.26 2.40 4.14
CA PHE A 71 -7.56 2.87 2.80
C PHE A 71 -8.09 1.73 1.91
N GLY A 72 -7.39 0.60 1.86
CA GLY A 72 -7.80 -0.57 1.09
C GLY A 72 -9.13 -1.15 1.58
N ALA A 73 -9.33 -1.26 2.89
CA ALA A 73 -10.60 -1.74 3.47
C ALA A 73 -11.77 -0.82 3.11
N ALA A 74 -11.58 0.50 3.12
CA ALA A 74 -12.60 1.45 2.71
C ALA A 74 -13.00 1.27 1.24
N PHE A 75 -12.01 1.03 0.35
CA PHE A 75 -12.28 0.74 -1.06
C PHE A 75 -12.96 -0.60 -1.28
N VAL A 76 -12.56 -1.65 -0.58
CA VAL A 76 -13.26 -2.96 -0.62
C VAL A 76 -14.70 -2.82 -0.14
N ALA A 77 -14.93 -2.10 0.96
CA ALA A 77 -16.27 -1.85 1.47
C ALA A 77 -17.13 -1.07 0.46
N ARG A 78 -16.56 -0.02 -0.17
CA ARG A 78 -17.24 0.69 -1.25
C ARG A 78 -17.61 -0.26 -2.39
N THR A 79 -16.64 -1.05 -2.88
CA THR A 79 -16.87 -1.99 -3.97
C THR A 79 -17.98 -2.99 -3.63
N ALA A 80 -17.96 -3.56 -2.42
CA ALA A 80 -19.01 -4.45 -1.95
C ALA A 80 -20.38 -3.78 -1.91
N LEU A 81 -20.44 -2.53 -1.43
CA LEU A 81 -21.68 -1.76 -1.41
C LEU A 81 -22.20 -1.42 -2.81
N ASP A 82 -21.30 -1.10 -3.75
CA ASP A 82 -21.70 -0.80 -5.12
C ASP A 82 -22.24 -2.04 -5.86
N TRP A 83 -21.72 -3.21 -5.54
CA TRP A 83 -22.14 -4.47 -6.17
C TRP A 83 -23.41 -5.08 -5.53
N PHE A 84 -23.51 -5.05 -4.21
CA PHE A 84 -24.62 -5.74 -3.49
C PHE A 84 -25.75 -4.83 -3.05
N ALA A 85 -25.50 -3.52 -2.99
CA ALA A 85 -26.50 -2.52 -2.67
C ALA A 85 -26.31 -1.29 -3.56
N PRO A 86 -26.48 -1.45 -4.91
CA PRO A 86 -26.23 -0.36 -5.85
C PRO A 86 -27.11 0.84 -5.50
N PRO A 87 -26.52 2.06 -5.37
CA PRO A 87 -27.27 3.26 -5.08
C PRO A 87 -27.94 3.78 -6.34
N LEU A 88 -28.95 4.64 -6.18
CA LEU A 88 -29.53 5.38 -7.31
C LEU A 88 -28.53 6.39 -7.89
N ASP A 89 -27.62 6.92 -7.05
CA ASP A 89 -26.56 7.83 -7.45
C ASP A 89 -25.21 7.35 -6.90
N PHE A 90 -24.34 6.91 -7.80
CA PHE A 90 -22.97 6.48 -7.47
C PHE A 90 -22.05 7.66 -7.09
N HIS A 91 -22.35 8.89 -7.53
CA HIS A 91 -21.48 10.04 -7.29
C HIS A 91 -21.33 10.37 -5.81
N THR A 92 -22.42 10.36 -5.06
CA THR A 92 -22.38 10.64 -3.61
C THR A 92 -21.45 9.63 -2.88
N ARG A 93 -21.59 8.35 -3.19
CA ARG A 93 -20.75 7.31 -2.58
C ARG A 93 -19.29 7.41 -3.03
N ALA A 94 -19.06 7.72 -4.30
CA ALA A 94 -17.72 7.98 -4.83
C ALA A 94 -17.04 9.15 -4.12
N ASN A 95 -17.74 10.26 -3.93
CA ASN A 95 -17.21 11.43 -3.23
C ASN A 95 -16.84 11.10 -1.79
N VAL A 96 -17.73 10.48 -1.01
CA VAL A 96 -17.47 10.10 0.37
C VAL A 96 -16.24 9.17 0.48
N SER A 97 -16.12 8.18 -0.39
CA SER A 97 -14.97 7.27 -0.37
C SER A 97 -13.67 7.96 -0.79
N THR A 98 -13.75 8.93 -1.70
CA THR A 98 -12.59 9.74 -2.12
C THR A 98 -12.12 10.64 -0.99
N GLU A 99 -13.04 11.35 -0.33
CA GLU A 99 -12.72 12.22 0.81
C GLU A 99 -12.10 11.41 1.98
N LEU A 100 -12.64 10.23 2.26
CA LEU A 100 -12.09 9.32 3.25
C LEU A 100 -10.67 8.88 2.88
N GLY A 101 -10.45 8.52 1.60
CA GLY A 101 -9.12 8.15 1.10
C GLY A 101 -8.11 9.29 1.20
N VAL A 102 -8.51 10.50 0.82
CA VAL A 102 -7.71 11.73 0.98
C VAL A 102 -7.34 11.94 2.45
N GLY A 103 -8.31 11.85 3.36
CA GLY A 103 -8.09 12.01 4.80
C GLY A 103 -7.10 10.98 5.35
N ILE A 104 -7.22 9.72 4.96
CA ILE A 104 -6.32 8.65 5.40
C ILE A 104 -4.88 8.90 4.91
N LEU A 105 -4.70 9.25 3.64
CA LEU A 105 -3.36 9.49 3.07
C LEU A 105 -2.70 10.73 3.68
N LEU A 106 -3.45 11.82 3.87
CA LEU A 106 -2.98 13.01 4.57
C LEU A 106 -2.58 12.71 6.01
N ALA A 107 -3.42 12.01 6.76
CA ALA A 107 -3.16 11.64 8.15
C ALA A 107 -1.94 10.74 8.27
N THR A 108 -1.77 9.79 7.35
CA THR A 108 -0.61 8.90 7.30
C THR A 108 0.68 9.69 7.10
N GLY A 109 0.72 10.59 6.11
CA GLY A 109 1.86 11.46 5.85
C GLY A 109 2.17 12.39 7.02
N PHE A 110 1.14 13.00 7.60
CA PHE A 110 1.25 13.86 8.78
C PHE A 110 1.88 13.12 9.97
N TRP A 111 1.33 11.95 10.30
CA TRP A 111 1.78 11.17 11.45
C TRP A 111 3.24 10.72 11.30
N ALA A 112 3.62 10.23 10.12
CA ALA A 112 4.99 9.80 9.86
C ALA A 112 5.98 10.96 9.98
N ALA A 113 5.65 12.11 9.42
CA ALA A 113 6.48 13.31 9.48
C ALA A 113 6.55 13.92 10.88
N TRP A 114 5.43 13.94 11.60
CA TRP A 114 5.38 14.42 12.98
C TRP A 114 6.28 13.59 13.90
N ARG A 115 6.33 12.28 13.72
CA ARG A 115 7.21 11.38 14.48
C ARG A 115 8.68 11.53 14.14
N SER A 116 9.01 11.69 12.86
CA SER A 116 10.39 11.72 12.35
C SER A 116 10.98 13.12 12.19
N SER A 117 10.17 14.18 12.33
CA SER A 117 10.52 15.58 12.01
C SER A 117 10.94 15.79 10.54
N SER A 118 10.56 14.88 9.64
CA SER A 118 10.95 14.86 8.23
C SER A 118 9.74 14.78 7.33
N PHE A 119 9.54 15.78 6.45
CA PHE A 119 8.47 15.74 5.46
C PHE A 119 8.66 14.60 4.45
N VAL A 120 9.92 14.24 4.15
CA VAL A 120 10.25 13.12 3.26
C VAL A 120 9.69 11.80 3.80
N ALA A 121 9.79 11.57 5.11
CA ALA A 121 9.19 10.40 5.73
C ALA A 121 7.66 10.39 5.58
N GLY A 122 7.01 11.56 5.62
CA GLY A 122 5.58 11.69 5.34
C GLY A 122 5.23 11.35 3.89
N THR A 123 6.04 11.83 2.94
CA THR A 123 5.89 11.51 1.51
C THR A 123 6.00 10.01 1.27
N ILE A 124 7.04 9.37 1.79
CA ILE A 124 7.26 7.93 1.66
C ILE A 124 6.08 7.16 2.26
N ALA A 125 5.67 7.50 3.48
CA ALA A 125 4.56 6.84 4.15
C ALA A 125 3.23 6.97 3.39
N GLY A 126 2.97 8.11 2.73
CA GLY A 126 1.81 8.31 1.88
C GLY A 126 1.81 7.41 0.65
N VAL A 127 2.97 7.27 -0.01
CA VAL A 127 3.13 6.35 -1.15
C VAL A 127 3.01 4.90 -0.72
N GLU A 128 3.67 4.50 0.38
CA GLU A 128 3.57 3.15 0.96
C GLU A 128 2.11 2.81 1.29
N ALA A 129 1.38 3.72 1.93
CA ALA A 129 -0.02 3.52 2.26
C ALA A 129 -0.90 3.37 1.01
N ALA A 130 -0.66 4.18 -0.03
CA ALA A 130 -1.39 4.06 -1.30
C ALA A 130 -1.12 2.73 -2.01
N VAL A 131 0.14 2.25 -2.02
CA VAL A 131 0.49 0.95 -2.60
C VAL A 131 -0.16 -0.20 -1.81
N ILE A 132 -0.05 -0.20 -0.48
CA ILE A 132 -0.66 -1.23 0.37
C ILE A 132 -2.18 -1.23 0.17
N GLY A 133 -2.80 -0.06 0.22
CA GLY A 133 -4.25 0.08 0.04
C GLY A 133 -4.71 -0.34 -1.35
N GLY A 134 -3.93 -0.04 -2.38
CA GLY A 134 -4.17 -0.52 -3.74
C GLY A 134 -4.16 -2.05 -3.84
N VAL A 135 -3.14 -2.69 -3.26
CA VAL A 135 -3.05 -4.16 -3.23
C VAL A 135 -4.21 -4.78 -2.45
N VAL A 136 -4.52 -4.26 -1.25
CA VAL A 136 -5.66 -4.73 -0.43
C VAL A 136 -6.98 -4.59 -1.18
N SER A 137 -7.19 -3.46 -1.86
CA SER A 137 -8.39 -3.19 -2.66
C SER A 137 -8.53 -4.18 -3.82
N ILE A 138 -7.47 -4.41 -4.58
CA ILE A 138 -7.46 -5.35 -5.71
C ILE A 138 -7.72 -6.78 -5.23
N VAL A 139 -7.03 -7.23 -4.18
CA VAL A 139 -7.21 -8.58 -3.63
C VAL A 139 -8.64 -8.75 -3.07
N GLY A 140 -9.14 -7.74 -2.37
CA GLY A 140 -10.51 -7.75 -1.85
C GLY A 140 -11.55 -7.79 -2.96
N ALA A 141 -11.41 -6.97 -4.00
CA ALA A 141 -12.31 -6.98 -5.15
C ALA A 141 -12.27 -8.33 -5.92
N ALA A 142 -11.07 -8.89 -6.10
CA ALA A 142 -10.92 -10.20 -6.72
C ALA A 142 -11.58 -11.32 -5.90
N ALA A 143 -11.46 -11.26 -4.56
CA ALA A 143 -12.12 -12.20 -3.67
C ALA A 143 -13.65 -12.07 -3.73
N LEU A 144 -14.19 -10.85 -3.73
CA LEU A 144 -15.62 -10.60 -3.91
C LEU A 144 -16.12 -11.17 -5.23
N LEU A 145 -15.41 -10.92 -6.32
CA LEU A 145 -15.77 -11.42 -7.64
C LEU A 145 -15.71 -12.95 -7.74
N ALA A 146 -14.74 -13.59 -7.06
CA ALA A 146 -14.62 -15.03 -7.04
C ALA A 146 -15.80 -15.72 -6.32
N ILE A 147 -16.37 -15.05 -5.30
CA ILE A 147 -17.50 -15.57 -4.52
C ILE A 147 -18.84 -15.23 -5.20
N TRP A 148 -18.98 -14.01 -5.72
CA TRP A 148 -20.22 -13.49 -6.32
C TRP A 148 -19.98 -13.08 -7.77
N HIS A 149 -20.39 -13.92 -8.68
CA HIS A 149 -20.26 -13.72 -10.14
C HIS A 149 -21.58 -13.99 -10.89
N ASP A 150 -22.69 -13.87 -10.18
CA ASP A 150 -24.02 -14.00 -10.77
C ASP A 150 -24.35 -12.85 -11.73
N PRO A 151 -25.35 -13.00 -12.64
CA PRO A 151 -25.68 -11.99 -13.63
C PRO A 151 -26.07 -10.63 -13.05
N GLY A 152 -26.66 -10.58 -11.86
CA GLY A 152 -27.03 -9.33 -11.17
C GLY A 152 -25.80 -8.57 -10.71
N THR A 153 -24.87 -9.25 -10.06
CA THR A 153 -23.58 -8.67 -9.66
C THR A 153 -22.78 -8.16 -10.88
N LEU A 154 -22.73 -8.94 -11.97
CA LEU A 154 -22.06 -8.51 -13.20
C LEU A 154 -22.73 -7.29 -13.86
N ALA A 155 -24.05 -7.15 -13.74
CA ALA A 155 -24.75 -5.95 -14.22
C ALA A 155 -24.42 -4.72 -13.36
N ALA A 156 -24.38 -4.88 -12.01
CA ALA A 156 -23.99 -3.81 -11.10
C ALA A 156 -22.54 -3.34 -11.34
N ILE A 157 -21.60 -4.26 -11.56
CA ILE A 157 -20.21 -3.95 -11.92
C ILE A 157 -20.15 -3.08 -13.19
N ARG A 158 -20.92 -3.43 -14.23
CA ARG A 158 -20.95 -2.63 -15.47
C ARG A 158 -21.52 -1.24 -15.23
N GLY A 159 -22.52 -1.12 -14.34
CA GLY A 159 -23.14 0.17 -13.99
C GLY A 159 -22.25 1.07 -13.14
N SER A 160 -21.32 0.50 -12.37
CA SER A 160 -20.41 1.24 -11.47
C SER A 160 -19.05 1.61 -12.07
N GLY A 161 -18.86 1.46 -13.40
CA GLY A 161 -17.59 1.78 -14.09
C GLY A 161 -16.82 0.58 -14.62
N GLY A 162 -17.29 -0.63 -14.33
CA GLY A 162 -16.73 -1.87 -14.84
C GLY A 162 -15.50 -2.38 -14.10
N LEU A 163 -15.02 -3.55 -14.51
CA LEU A 163 -13.86 -4.21 -13.88
C LEU A 163 -12.56 -3.39 -14.03
N SER A 164 -12.42 -2.64 -15.12
CA SER A 164 -11.23 -1.82 -15.34
C SER A 164 -11.09 -0.76 -14.24
N GLU A 165 -12.16 -0.08 -13.85
CA GLU A 165 -12.13 0.90 -12.78
C GLU A 165 -11.74 0.26 -11.44
N VAL A 166 -12.33 -0.89 -11.13
CA VAL A 166 -12.09 -1.61 -9.87
C VAL A 166 -10.62 -2.03 -9.70
N PHE A 167 -9.95 -2.42 -10.78
CA PHE A 167 -8.57 -2.89 -10.72
C PHE A 167 -7.52 -1.82 -11.05
N THR A 168 -7.85 -0.80 -11.85
CA THR A 168 -6.88 0.24 -12.22
C THR A 168 -6.91 1.44 -11.30
N LEU A 169 -8.07 1.86 -10.82
CA LEU A 169 -8.21 3.02 -9.94
C LEU A 169 -7.36 2.93 -8.67
N PRO A 170 -7.31 1.78 -7.94
CA PRO A 170 -6.45 1.67 -6.76
C PRO A 170 -4.96 1.85 -7.05
N LEU A 171 -4.49 1.45 -8.24
CA LEU A 171 -3.10 1.65 -8.63
C LEU A 171 -2.79 3.12 -8.95
N MET A 172 -3.77 3.84 -9.51
CA MET A 172 -3.62 5.27 -9.78
C MET A 172 -3.54 6.11 -8.50
N MET A 173 -3.96 5.57 -7.34
CA MET A 173 -3.87 6.26 -6.05
C MET A 173 -2.44 6.47 -5.54
N VAL A 174 -1.43 5.88 -6.18
CA VAL A 174 -0.01 6.13 -5.86
C VAL A 174 0.36 7.61 -6.06
N LEU A 175 -0.14 8.27 -7.12
CA LEU A 175 0.11 9.70 -7.34
C LEU A 175 -0.56 10.58 -6.27
N PRO A 176 -1.86 10.43 -5.97
CA PRO A 176 -2.46 11.06 -4.78
C PRO A 176 -1.71 10.75 -3.50
N GLY A 177 -1.25 9.52 -3.29
CA GLY A 177 -0.44 9.13 -2.12
C GLY A 177 0.85 9.94 -2.00
N LEU A 178 1.53 10.17 -3.10
CA LEU A 178 2.70 11.03 -3.16
C LEU A 178 2.36 12.49 -2.77
N VAL A 179 1.34 13.06 -3.40
CA VAL A 179 0.95 14.47 -3.20
C VAL A 179 0.42 14.69 -1.78
N LEU A 180 -0.55 13.87 -1.37
CA LEU A 180 -1.20 14.00 -0.06
C LEU A 180 -0.24 13.64 1.08
N GLY A 181 0.59 12.61 0.89
CA GLY A 181 1.66 12.27 1.82
C GLY A 181 2.67 13.41 2.01
N THR A 182 2.99 14.13 0.93
CA THR A 182 3.87 15.31 1.00
C THR A 182 3.19 16.47 1.73
N ILE A 183 1.94 16.78 1.42
CA ILE A 183 1.18 17.86 2.08
C ILE A 183 1.04 17.55 3.58
N GLY A 184 0.58 16.35 3.92
CA GLY A 184 0.50 15.89 5.31
C GLY A 184 1.86 15.92 5.99
N GLY A 185 2.90 15.50 5.27
CA GLY A 185 4.28 15.50 5.73
C GLY A 185 4.81 16.90 6.09
N ILE A 186 4.55 17.88 5.25
CA ILE A 186 4.93 19.28 5.52
C ILE A 186 4.20 19.77 6.78
N ALA A 187 2.90 19.55 6.87
CA ALA A 187 2.09 19.96 8.01
C ALA A 187 2.57 19.29 9.31
N GLY A 188 2.85 17.99 9.29
CA GLY A 188 3.32 17.23 10.46
C GLY A 188 4.70 17.68 10.94
N ALA A 189 5.65 17.89 10.04
CA ALA A 189 6.99 18.37 10.37
C ALA A 189 6.96 19.80 10.93
N ALA A 190 6.11 20.68 10.37
CA ALA A 190 5.93 22.04 10.85
C ALA A 190 5.30 22.06 12.25
N SER A 191 4.23 21.30 12.47
CA SER A 191 3.55 21.21 13.78
C SER A 191 4.48 20.75 14.89
N ARG A 192 5.38 19.79 14.61
CA ARG A 192 6.34 19.31 15.59
C ARG A 192 7.35 20.41 15.99
N ARG A 193 7.84 21.19 15.02
CA ARG A 193 8.79 22.29 15.30
C ARG A 193 8.17 23.38 16.18
N LEU A 194 6.89 23.69 15.95
CA LEU A 194 6.16 24.68 16.76
C LEU A 194 5.89 24.18 18.18
N GLY A 195 5.69 22.89 18.38
CA GLY A 195 5.47 22.33 19.72
C GLY A 195 6.74 22.10 20.54
N SER A 196 7.93 22.28 19.95
CA SER A 196 9.23 22.15 20.62
C SER A 196 9.89 23.50 20.95
N ALA A 197 9.28 24.61 20.56
CA ALA A 197 9.68 25.99 20.89
C ALA A 197 8.95 26.49 22.14
#